data_75a73c1c1c1baeb91cb88f824f15218c
#
_entry.id   75a73c1c1c1baeb91cb88f824f15218c
#
_cell.length_a   1.000
_cell.length_b   1.000
_cell.length_c   1.000
_cell.angle_alpha   90.00
_cell.angle_beta   90.00
_cell.angle_gamma   90.00
#
_symmetry.space_group_name_H-M   'P 1'
#
loop_
_entity.id
_entity.type
_entity.pdbx_description
1 polymer ?
#
loop_
_entity_poly.entity_id
_entity_poly.type
_entity_poly.pdbx_seq_one_letter_code
_entity_poly.pdbx_strand_id
1 'polypeptide(L)'
;MKWTVIDTISCPNTGIVFSGIVSLKMLKLIIWYEGSVIIPPGSVIEPFEDSVKIDGEYTLMKIYNVTTFKQSAWQELKDKITCREGLLDDSALCLSPFRCALKVCPYGKERPQESA
;
A
#
# COMPACT_ATOMS: atom_id res chain seq x y z
N MET A 1 -5.56 9.05 18.15
CA MET A 1 -6.60 8.15 17.63
C MET A 1 -5.94 7.00 16.89
N LYS A 2 -6.39 5.80 17.14
CA LYS A 2 -5.84 4.60 16.48
C LYS A 2 -6.72 4.17 15.32
N TRP A 3 -6.08 3.78 14.23
CA TRP A 3 -6.75 3.30 13.01
C TRP A 3 -6.23 1.91 12.67
N THR A 4 -7.12 1.03 12.24
CA THR A 4 -6.74 -0.32 11.80
C THR A 4 -6.78 -0.39 10.28
N VAL A 5 -5.73 -0.92 9.67
CA VAL A 5 -5.68 -1.13 8.23
C VAL A 5 -6.55 -2.33 7.86
N ILE A 6 -7.52 -2.12 6.98
CA ILE A 6 -8.44 -3.18 6.54
C ILE A 6 -8.01 -3.82 5.22
N ASP A 7 -7.34 -3.06 4.35
CA ASP A 7 -6.82 -3.54 3.08
C ASP A 7 -5.77 -2.58 2.55
N THR A 8 -4.88 -3.06 1.70
CA THR A 8 -3.83 -2.25 1.08
C THR A 8 -3.70 -2.60 -0.40
N ILE A 9 -3.63 -1.58 -1.24
CA ILE A 9 -3.45 -1.71 -2.69
C ILE A 9 -2.22 -0.93 -3.09
N SER A 10 -1.35 -1.55 -3.90
CA SER A 10 -0.13 -0.91 -4.40
C SER A 10 -0.24 -0.71 -5.90
N CYS A 11 0.05 0.52 -6.36
CA CYS A 11 0.01 0.84 -7.78
C CYS A 11 1.42 0.75 -8.38
N PRO A 12 1.71 -0.25 -9.23
CA PRO A 12 3.04 -0.39 -9.80
C PRO A 12 3.39 0.70 -10.82
N ASN A 13 2.39 1.37 -11.40
CA ASN A 13 2.62 2.41 -12.40
C ASN A 13 3.09 3.73 -11.79
N THR A 14 2.58 4.08 -10.61
CA THR A 14 2.87 5.36 -9.95
C THR A 14 3.74 5.24 -8.71
N GLY A 15 3.83 4.05 -8.14
CA GLY A 15 4.55 3.84 -6.87
C GLY A 15 3.77 4.30 -5.64
N ILE A 16 2.50 4.65 -5.80
CA ILE A 16 1.63 5.07 -4.70
C ILE A 16 0.96 3.84 -4.08
N VAL A 17 0.89 3.83 -2.76
CA VAL A 17 0.19 2.79 -1.99
C VAL A 17 -1.07 3.40 -1.37
N PHE A 18 -2.15 2.65 -1.40
CA PHE A 18 -3.44 3.03 -0.85
C PHE A 18 -3.80 2.06 0.27
N SER A 19 -4.08 2.57 1.47
CA SER A 19 -4.56 1.74 2.57
C SER A 19 -5.90 2.22 3.05
N GLY A 20 -6.87 1.32 3.09
CA GLY A 20 -8.15 1.56 3.74
C GLY A 20 -7.97 1.39 5.25
N ILE A 21 -8.44 2.36 6.02
CA ILE A 21 -8.29 2.37 7.47
C ILE A 21 -9.64 2.62 8.13
N VAL A 22 -9.82 2.06 9.30
CA VAL A 22 -11.05 2.21 10.09
C VAL A 22 -10.71 2.56 11.54
N SER A 23 -11.45 3.52 12.11
CA SER A 23 -11.35 3.87 13.52
C SER A 23 -12.31 3.04 14.37
N LEU A 24 -12.16 3.13 15.70
CA LEU A 24 -13.07 2.48 16.64
C LEU A 24 -14.51 2.98 16.50
N LYS A 25 -14.71 4.20 15.99
CA LYS A 25 -16.04 4.77 15.74
C LYS A 25 -16.58 4.40 14.36
N MET A 26 -15.98 3.42 13.69
CA MET A 26 -16.36 2.94 12.36
C MET A 26 -16.23 3.98 11.24
N LEU A 27 -15.41 5.01 11.46
CA LEU A 27 -15.06 5.96 10.41
C LEU A 27 -14.03 5.29 9.48
N LYS A 28 -14.29 5.31 8.18
CA LYS A 28 -13.43 4.67 7.17
C LYS A 28 -12.84 5.69 6.21
N LEU A 29 -11.54 5.63 6.05
CA LEU A 29 -10.78 6.52 5.15
C LEU A 29 -9.82 5.70 4.29
N ILE A 30 -9.34 6.34 3.22
CA ILE A 30 -8.25 5.82 2.39
C ILE A 30 -7.08 6.77 2.52
N ILE A 31 -5.90 6.28 2.90
CA ILE A 31 -4.67 7.06 2.89
C ILE A 31 -3.85 6.70 1.66
N TRP A 32 -3.30 7.71 1.01
CA TRP A 32 -2.46 7.60 -0.18
C TRP A 32 -1.05 8.00 0.22
N TYR A 33 -0.09 7.10 0.10
CA TYR A 33 1.25 7.36 0.60
C TYR A 33 2.34 6.79 -0.30
N GLU A 34 3.59 7.15 0.01
CA GLU A 34 4.74 6.73 -0.77
C GLU A 34 4.97 5.21 -0.64
N GLY A 35 5.32 4.57 -1.76
CA GLY A 35 5.48 3.12 -1.85
C GLY A 35 6.76 2.56 -1.25
N SER A 36 7.52 3.34 -0.49
CA SER A 36 8.69 2.85 0.25
C SER A 36 8.30 2.04 1.48
N VAL A 37 7.06 2.18 1.93
CA VAL A 37 6.48 1.43 3.06
C VAL A 37 5.16 0.83 2.60
N ILE A 38 4.95 -0.45 2.87
CA ILE A 38 3.68 -1.12 2.61
C ILE A 38 3.13 -1.59 3.94
N ILE A 39 1.95 -1.07 4.31
CA ILE A 39 1.33 -1.38 5.59
C ILE A 39 0.34 -2.52 5.38
N PRO A 40 0.58 -3.70 5.96
CA PRO A 40 -0.30 -4.85 5.74
C PRO A 40 -1.63 -4.70 6.47
N PRO A 41 -2.68 -5.39 5.99
CA PRO A 41 -3.96 -5.45 6.70
C PRO A 41 -3.78 -5.95 8.15
N GLY A 42 -4.54 -5.39 9.06
CA GLY A 42 -4.44 -5.70 10.49
C GLY A 42 -3.49 -4.80 11.28
N SER A 43 -2.65 -4.04 10.59
CA SER A 43 -1.74 -3.10 11.26
C SER A 43 -2.52 -1.96 11.91
N VAL A 44 -1.98 -1.44 13.01
CA VAL A 44 -2.56 -0.29 13.73
C VAL A 44 -1.72 0.95 13.45
N ILE A 45 -2.37 2.02 13.02
CA ILE A 45 -1.72 3.29 12.69
C ILE A 45 -2.14 4.35 13.70
N GLU A 46 -1.16 5.07 14.24
CA GLU A 46 -1.38 6.26 15.05
C GLU A 46 -0.69 7.44 14.38
N PRO A 47 -1.43 8.48 13.93
CA PRO A 47 -0.80 9.65 13.32
C PRO A 47 -0.15 10.55 14.36
N PHE A 48 1.01 11.11 14.01
CA PHE A 48 1.73 12.14 14.76
C PHE A 48 2.00 13.32 13.84
N GLU A 49 2.52 14.40 14.37
CA GLU A 49 2.73 15.65 13.63
C GLU A 49 3.51 15.45 12.31
N ASP A 50 4.64 14.75 12.38
CA ASP A 50 5.55 14.57 11.22
C ASP A 50 5.73 13.12 10.80
N SER A 51 5.03 12.20 11.46
CA SER A 51 5.21 10.78 11.22
C SER A 51 3.96 9.99 11.58
N VAL A 52 4.01 8.70 11.35
CA VAL A 52 2.98 7.77 11.82
C VAL A 52 3.64 6.70 12.67
N LYS A 53 2.89 6.22 13.65
CA LYS A 53 3.31 5.08 14.44
C LYS A 53 2.57 3.85 13.91
N ILE A 54 3.31 2.88 13.39
CA ILE A 54 2.77 1.65 12.82
C ILE A 54 3.12 0.51 13.76
N ASP A 55 2.11 -0.13 14.34
CA ASP A 55 2.27 -1.23 15.30
C ASP A 55 3.25 -0.89 16.43
N GLY A 56 3.22 0.37 16.89
CA GLY A 56 4.08 0.84 17.97
C GLY A 56 5.43 1.40 17.54
N GLU A 57 5.76 1.38 16.26
CA GLU A 57 7.03 1.92 15.76
C GLU A 57 6.84 3.20 14.96
N TYR A 58 7.64 4.23 15.27
CA TYR A 58 7.63 5.47 14.51
C TYR A 58 8.19 5.25 13.12
N THR A 59 7.43 5.69 12.11
CA THR A 59 7.80 5.53 10.70
C THR A 59 7.63 6.86 10.00
N LEU A 60 8.68 7.34 9.33
CA LEU A 60 8.58 8.50 8.45
C LEU A 60 7.92 8.06 7.17
N MET A 61 6.79 8.67 6.85
CA MET A 61 6.00 8.30 5.71
C MET A 61 5.41 9.54 5.05
N LYS A 62 5.58 9.63 3.75
CA LYS A 62 5.00 10.73 2.99
C LYS A 62 3.57 10.37 2.59
N ILE A 63 2.61 11.08 3.16
CA ILE A 63 1.20 10.94 2.84
C ILE A 63 0.83 11.99 1.80
N TYR A 64 0.28 11.55 0.67
CA TYR A 64 -0.12 12.45 -0.42
C TYR A 64 -1.54 12.95 -0.25
N ASN A 65 -2.44 12.11 0.24
CA ASN A 65 -3.84 12.46 0.34
C ASN A 65 -4.57 11.53 1.31
N VAL A 66 -5.71 12.00 1.80
CA VAL A 66 -6.63 11.20 2.62
C VAL A 66 -8.04 11.42 2.07
N THR A 67 -8.73 10.36 1.72
CA THR A 67 -10.07 10.44 1.14
C THR A 67 -11.04 9.52 1.87
N THR A 68 -12.34 9.76 1.67
CA THR A 68 -13.39 8.93 2.23
C THR A 68 -13.38 7.54 1.58
N PHE A 69 -13.54 6.49 2.39
CA PHE A 69 -13.63 5.12 1.89
C PHE A 69 -15.03 4.82 1.35
N LYS A 70 -15.09 4.31 0.11
CA LYS A 70 -16.31 3.79 -0.50
C LYS A 70 -15.99 2.41 -1.05
N GLN A 71 -16.74 1.39 -0.64
CA GLN A 71 -16.50 0.00 -1.02
C GLN A 71 -16.48 -0.21 -2.54
N SER A 72 -17.43 0.38 -3.26
CA SER A 72 -17.49 0.25 -4.72
C SER A 72 -16.28 0.87 -5.41
N ALA A 73 -15.89 2.07 -4.98
CA ALA A 73 -14.71 2.74 -5.53
C ALA A 73 -13.43 2.01 -5.18
N TRP A 74 -13.34 1.45 -3.98
CA TRP A 74 -12.19 0.65 -3.55
C TRP A 74 -12.03 -0.60 -4.41
N GLN A 75 -13.12 -1.32 -4.67
CA GLN A 75 -13.08 -2.52 -5.49
C GLN A 75 -12.69 -2.20 -6.95
N GLU A 76 -13.20 -1.11 -7.52
CA GLU A 76 -12.78 -0.65 -8.85
C GLU A 76 -11.30 -0.33 -8.91
N LEU A 77 -10.80 0.39 -7.92
CA LEU A 77 -9.39 0.75 -7.83
C LEU A 77 -8.52 -0.51 -7.74
N LYS A 78 -8.92 -1.45 -6.91
CA LYS A 78 -8.23 -2.72 -6.72
C LYS A 78 -8.14 -3.52 -8.04
N ASP A 79 -9.25 -3.57 -8.79
CA ASP A 79 -9.30 -4.29 -10.06
C ASP A 79 -8.44 -3.65 -11.14
N LYS A 80 -8.32 -2.31 -11.11
CA LYS A 80 -7.58 -1.57 -12.14
C LYS A 80 -6.08 -1.49 -11.90
N ILE A 81 -5.65 -1.35 -10.64
CA ILE A 81 -4.26 -1.03 -10.34
C ILE A 81 -3.45 -2.13 -9.66
N THR A 82 -4.10 -3.17 -9.14
CA THR A 82 -3.38 -4.28 -8.51
C THR A 82 -2.49 -4.99 -9.52
N CYS A 83 -1.24 -5.22 -9.14
CA CYS A 83 -0.30 -5.96 -9.98
C CYS A 83 -0.72 -7.42 -10.10
N ARG A 84 -1.19 -7.82 -11.27
CA ARG A 84 -1.65 -9.19 -11.53
C ARG A 84 -0.52 -10.19 -11.69
N GLU A 85 0.63 -9.70 -12.12
CA GLU A 85 1.82 -10.55 -12.31
C GLU A 85 2.27 -11.23 -11.02
N GLY A 86 2.14 -10.54 -9.91
CA GLY A 86 2.47 -11.08 -8.60
C GLY A 86 1.54 -12.19 -8.13
N LEU A 87 0.33 -12.27 -8.70
CA LEU A 87 -0.67 -13.28 -8.35
C LEU A 87 -0.56 -14.54 -9.21
N LEU A 88 0.12 -14.46 -10.35
CA LEU A 88 0.18 -15.55 -11.34
C LEU A 88 1.36 -16.49 -11.15
N ASP A 89 2.33 -16.13 -10.32
CA ASP A 89 3.58 -16.84 -10.21
C ASP A 89 4.09 -16.84 -8.77
N ASP A 90 4.47 -18.01 -8.26
CA ASP A 90 5.07 -18.16 -6.92
C ASP A 90 6.58 -17.93 -6.92
N SER A 91 7.15 -17.53 -8.04
CA SER A 91 8.58 -17.22 -8.15
C SER A 91 8.99 -16.07 -7.24
N ALA A 92 10.17 -16.13 -6.68
CA ALA A 92 10.75 -15.03 -5.89
C ALA A 92 11.17 -13.85 -6.76
N LEU A 93 11.16 -13.99 -8.09
CA LEU A 93 11.54 -12.95 -9.04
C LEU A 93 10.33 -12.38 -9.75
N CYS A 94 10.33 -11.05 -9.93
CA CYS A 94 9.31 -10.39 -10.73
C CYS A 94 9.73 -10.44 -12.21
N LEU A 95 9.00 -11.20 -13.01
CA LEU A 95 9.25 -11.35 -14.45
C LEU A 95 8.36 -10.48 -15.31
N SER A 96 7.64 -9.54 -14.70
CA SER A 96 6.76 -8.63 -15.43
C SER A 96 7.55 -7.82 -16.46
N PRO A 97 7.06 -7.72 -17.72
CA PRO A 97 7.68 -6.88 -18.74
C PRO A 97 7.48 -5.38 -18.48
N PHE A 98 6.57 -5.03 -17.57
CA PHE A 98 6.25 -3.64 -17.27
C PHE A 98 7.17 -3.08 -16.19
N ARG A 99 7.53 -1.81 -16.34
CA ARG A 99 8.33 -1.12 -15.36
C ARG A 99 7.50 -0.83 -14.10
N CYS A 100 7.99 -1.28 -12.95
CA CYS A 100 7.31 -1.07 -11.68
C CYS A 100 7.92 0.13 -10.95
N ALA A 101 7.09 1.08 -10.53
CA ALA A 101 7.50 2.25 -9.79
C ALA A 101 7.54 2.02 -8.27
N LEU A 102 7.07 0.87 -7.81
CA LEU A 102 7.09 0.53 -6.37
C LEU A 102 8.51 0.23 -5.91
N LYS A 103 8.89 0.79 -4.78
CA LYS A 103 10.20 0.53 -4.16
C LYS A 103 10.24 -0.81 -3.45
N VAL A 104 9.07 -1.26 -2.97
CA VAL A 104 8.90 -2.53 -2.26
C VAL A 104 7.76 -3.29 -2.94
N CYS A 105 8.00 -4.55 -3.27
CA CYS A 105 6.96 -5.40 -3.86
C CYS A 105 6.05 -5.95 -2.76
N PRO A 106 4.72 -5.78 -2.88
CA PRO A 106 3.78 -6.30 -1.88
C PRO A 106 3.73 -7.83 -1.82
N TYR A 107 4.21 -8.49 -2.87
CA TYR A 107 4.28 -9.96 -2.93
C TYR A 107 5.65 -10.52 -2.54
N GLY A 108 6.57 -9.64 -2.09
CA GLY A 108 7.91 -10.05 -1.69
C GLY A 108 8.83 -10.45 -2.82
N LYS A 109 8.52 -10.08 -4.05
CA LYS A 109 9.33 -10.41 -5.23
C LYS A 109 10.45 -9.40 -5.44
N GLU A 110 11.59 -9.88 -5.92
CA GLU A 110 12.71 -9.04 -6.32
C GLU A 110 12.76 -8.95 -7.85
N ARG A 111 13.17 -7.79 -8.35
CA ARG A 111 13.40 -7.63 -9.77
C ARG A 111 14.79 -8.12 -10.13
N PRO A 112 14.96 -8.82 -11.26
CA PRO A 112 16.29 -9.12 -11.77
C PRO A 112 17.04 -7.82 -11.98
N GLN A 113 18.27 -7.74 -11.47
CA GLN A 113 19.11 -6.57 -11.72
C GLN A 113 19.46 -6.54 -13.20
N GLU A 114 19.06 -5.44 -13.85
CA GLU A 114 19.58 -5.16 -15.17
C GLU A 114 21.05 -4.77 -15.01
N SER A 115 21.92 -5.59 -15.53
CA SER A 115 23.32 -5.17 -15.66
C SER A 115 23.37 -4.01 -16.64
N ALA A 116 23.76 -2.89 -16.14
CA ALA A 116 23.95 -1.71 -16.98
C ALA A 116 25.06 -1.96 -18.02
#